data_5b5b8d289540569bb45894438811e820
#
_entry.id   5b5b8d289540569bb45894438811e820
#
_cell.length_a   1.000
_cell.length_b   1.000
_cell.length_c   1.000
_cell.angle_alpha   90.00
_cell.angle_beta   90.00
_cell.angle_gamma   90.00
#
_symmetry.space_group_name_H-M   'P 1'
#
loop_
_entity.id
_entity.type
_entity.pdbx_description
1 polymer ?
#
loop_
_entity_poly.entity_id
_entity_poly.type
_entity_poly.pdbx_seq_one_letter_code
_entity_poly.pdbx_strand_id
1 'polypeptide(L)'
;MLPHHGSATQRGNMQQQVIIIGGGIVGLTSAWWLAEAGYRVTVLERNEQVAIAASYRNGGQLSYRYVAPLADAGVPFKALQWLLQKDGPLRFRPEADWRQWRWMASFLRNCNSASNARTTAKLLQLGEWSRAGMAQLELTVPPEAYAWRDAGKLIVYRTPAIFQRAVARPESEEARIVLSPLEAVQREPALAALQGALAGGIFTEGEAVADCHAFCLALEARLLQHPNFSLLLKGEARRLVTHKGKVTGVDTSLGLLQADHYVLAAGIQSRDLAATAGVYLPLYPLKGYSLTAPIRAQDQAPEISITDFERKVLYARIGGDLRVAAMVDMVGADNSIDWNRIAGLTRLAREAMPRGADYDQATAWAGLRPATPNSAPLVGASKVGNLWLNVGHGPLGFTFAAGTARILADLMQNKAPPFALDFLSPKK
;
A
#
# COMPACT_ATOMS: atom_id res chain seq x y z
N MET A 1 -1.73 57.94 -40.66
CA MET A 1 -2.21 56.59 -40.39
C MET A 1 -1.15 55.84 -39.56
N LEU A 2 -1.36 55.73 -38.28
CA LEU A 2 -0.50 54.98 -37.36
C LEU A 2 -1.17 53.65 -37.12
N PRO A 3 -0.49 52.49 -37.10
CA PRO A 3 -1.06 51.20 -36.79
C PRO A 3 -1.21 51.03 -35.26
N HIS A 4 -2.42 50.71 -34.86
CA HIS A 4 -2.75 50.28 -33.49
C HIS A 4 -2.03 48.95 -33.19
N HIS A 5 -1.03 48.96 -32.30
CA HIS A 5 -0.52 47.78 -31.67
C HIS A 5 -1.56 47.27 -30.64
N GLY A 6 -2.24 46.20 -31.00
CA GLY A 6 -3.05 45.46 -30.07
C GLY A 6 -2.15 44.80 -29.02
N SER A 7 -2.23 45.25 -27.77
CA SER A 7 -1.60 44.60 -26.65
C SER A 7 -2.25 43.21 -26.44
N ALA A 8 -1.54 42.16 -26.84
CA ALA A 8 -1.85 40.81 -26.38
C ALA A 8 -1.63 40.80 -24.86
N THR A 9 -2.70 40.88 -24.12
CA THR A 9 -2.72 40.64 -22.67
C THR A 9 -2.14 39.23 -22.44
N GLN A 10 -0.91 39.16 -21.94
CA GLN A 10 -0.34 37.99 -21.31
C GLN A 10 -1.29 37.63 -20.15
N ARG A 11 -2.16 36.64 -20.37
CA ARG A 11 -2.80 35.92 -19.26
C ARG A 11 -1.64 35.23 -18.54
N GLY A 12 -1.19 35.79 -17.44
CA GLY A 12 -0.28 35.15 -16.52
C GLY A 12 -0.83 33.74 -16.27
N ASN A 13 0.01 32.75 -16.48
CA ASN A 13 -0.32 31.35 -16.30
C ASN A 13 -0.64 31.18 -14.79
N MET A 14 -1.91 31.35 -14.39
CA MET A 14 -2.32 31.14 -13.00
C MET A 14 -2.03 29.68 -12.67
N GLN A 15 -1.20 29.47 -11.66
CA GLN A 15 -0.81 28.15 -11.18
C GLN A 15 -2.06 27.36 -10.78
N GLN A 16 -2.28 26.22 -11.41
CA GLN A 16 -3.46 25.39 -11.14
C GLN A 16 -3.45 24.84 -9.71
N GLN A 17 -4.62 24.86 -9.07
CA GLN A 17 -4.81 24.40 -7.71
C GLN A 17 -5.30 22.95 -7.69
N VAL A 18 -4.72 22.14 -6.81
CA VAL A 18 -5.08 20.73 -6.60
C VAL A 18 -5.39 20.50 -5.14
N ILE A 19 -6.57 19.95 -4.83
CA ILE A 19 -6.87 19.40 -3.51
C ILE A 19 -6.69 17.90 -3.56
N ILE A 20 -5.80 17.37 -2.70
CA ILE A 20 -5.62 15.94 -2.47
C ILE A 20 -6.36 15.56 -1.19
N ILE A 21 -7.28 14.61 -1.27
CA ILE A 21 -8.06 14.14 -0.14
C ILE A 21 -7.41 12.87 0.42
N GLY A 22 -6.82 12.99 1.61
CA GLY A 22 -6.10 11.95 2.35
C GLY A 22 -4.59 12.22 2.48
N GLY A 23 -4.11 12.32 3.72
CA GLY A 23 -2.71 12.55 4.10
C GLY A 23 -1.95 11.24 4.43
N GLY A 24 -2.32 10.12 3.82
CA GLY A 24 -1.54 8.88 3.90
C GLY A 24 -0.35 8.88 2.93
N ILE A 25 0.44 7.80 2.91
CA ILE A 25 1.61 7.65 2.04
C ILE A 25 1.30 7.99 0.56
N VAL A 26 0.16 7.54 0.04
CA VAL A 26 -0.24 7.79 -1.35
C VAL A 26 -0.55 9.27 -1.59
N GLY A 27 -1.24 9.92 -0.64
CA GLY A 27 -1.57 11.34 -0.74
C GLY A 27 -0.34 12.24 -0.65
N LEU A 28 0.56 11.98 0.31
CA LEU A 28 1.77 12.76 0.50
C LEU A 28 2.77 12.60 -0.65
N THR A 29 2.97 11.39 -1.18
CA THR A 29 3.80 11.19 -2.37
C THR A 29 3.18 11.86 -3.60
N SER A 30 1.83 11.81 -3.76
CA SER A 30 1.15 12.55 -4.83
C SER A 30 1.32 14.06 -4.68
N ALA A 31 1.26 14.57 -3.43
CA ALA A 31 1.48 15.98 -3.16
C ALA A 31 2.88 16.43 -3.57
N TRP A 32 3.89 15.62 -3.23
CA TRP A 32 5.27 15.91 -3.62
C TRP A 32 5.42 16.05 -5.14
N TRP A 33 5.04 15.01 -5.89
CA TRP A 33 5.19 15.01 -7.35
C TRP A 33 4.38 16.09 -8.06
N LEU A 34 3.17 16.43 -7.53
CA LEU A 34 2.36 17.51 -8.09
C LEU A 34 2.91 18.89 -7.75
N ALA A 35 3.44 19.10 -6.54
CA ALA A 35 4.07 20.35 -6.16
C ALA A 35 5.35 20.60 -6.99
N GLU A 36 6.20 19.59 -7.18
CA GLU A 36 7.36 19.60 -8.07
C GLU A 36 6.95 19.84 -9.56
N ALA A 37 5.77 19.35 -9.95
CA ALA A 37 5.20 19.59 -11.27
C ALA A 37 4.64 21.01 -11.46
N GLY A 38 4.70 21.87 -10.42
CA GLY A 38 4.29 23.26 -10.46
C GLY A 38 2.83 23.53 -10.08
N TYR A 39 2.07 22.53 -9.62
CA TYR A 39 0.73 22.76 -9.08
C TYR A 39 0.78 23.37 -7.67
N ARG A 40 -0.20 24.22 -7.33
CA ARG A 40 -0.43 24.59 -5.94
C ARG A 40 -1.27 23.49 -5.27
N VAL A 41 -0.66 22.74 -4.37
CA VAL A 41 -1.23 21.53 -3.76
C VAL A 41 -1.70 21.82 -2.35
N THR A 42 -2.93 21.42 -2.03
CA THR A 42 -3.45 21.36 -0.66
C THR A 42 -3.80 19.92 -0.33
N VAL A 43 -3.19 19.36 0.71
CA VAL A 43 -3.61 18.05 1.27
C VAL A 43 -4.62 18.28 2.38
N LEU A 44 -5.77 17.62 2.27
CA LEU A 44 -6.83 17.59 3.27
C LEU A 44 -6.77 16.26 4.03
N GLU A 45 -6.48 16.31 5.33
CA GLU A 45 -6.44 15.15 6.22
C GLU A 45 -7.45 15.30 7.36
N ARG A 46 -8.26 14.27 7.59
CA ARG A 46 -9.32 14.29 8.61
C ARG A 46 -8.82 14.18 10.05
N ASN A 47 -7.65 13.59 10.22
CA ASN A 47 -7.05 13.37 11.53
C ASN A 47 -6.20 14.56 11.98
N GLU A 48 -5.75 14.52 13.22
CA GLU A 48 -4.85 15.53 13.81
C GLU A 48 -3.41 15.42 13.29
N GLN A 49 -3.07 14.30 12.65
CA GLN A 49 -1.76 13.99 12.12
C GLN A 49 -1.91 13.18 10.83
N VAL A 50 -0.96 13.33 9.92
CA VAL A 50 -0.90 12.53 8.68
C VAL A 50 -0.55 11.06 8.98
N ALA A 51 -0.87 10.18 8.05
CA ALA A 51 -0.44 8.78 7.99
C ALA A 51 -0.83 7.88 9.18
N ILE A 52 -1.80 8.24 10.02
CA ILE A 52 -2.22 7.44 11.18
C ILE A 52 -3.26 6.35 10.88
N ALA A 53 -3.65 6.19 9.61
CA ALA A 53 -4.53 5.11 9.16
C ALA A 53 -3.70 3.92 8.61
N ALA A 54 -3.97 3.44 7.38
CA ALA A 54 -3.28 2.29 6.78
C ALA A 54 -1.75 2.47 6.57
N SER A 55 -1.24 3.69 6.67
CA SER A 55 0.20 3.99 6.63
C SER A 55 0.88 3.87 7.99
N TYR A 56 0.12 3.76 9.09
CA TYR A 56 0.62 3.60 10.44
C TYR A 56 0.83 2.12 10.76
N ARG A 57 1.99 1.74 11.28
CA ARG A 57 2.33 0.38 11.76
C ARG A 57 1.97 -0.75 10.78
N ASN A 58 2.00 -0.49 9.47
CA ASN A 58 1.88 -1.52 8.45
C ASN A 58 3.11 -2.45 8.45
N GLY A 59 3.16 -3.42 7.51
CA GLY A 59 4.25 -4.40 7.46
C GLY A 59 5.65 -3.84 7.19
N GLY A 60 5.77 -2.59 6.78
CA GLY A 60 7.04 -1.91 6.53
C GLY A 60 7.89 -2.51 5.41
N GLN A 61 7.34 -3.37 4.56
CA GLN A 61 8.05 -3.96 3.43
C GLN A 61 7.92 -3.10 2.17
N LEU A 62 9.06 -2.85 1.54
CA LEU A 62 9.20 -2.33 0.18
C LEU A 62 9.56 -3.51 -0.73
N SER A 63 8.54 -4.25 -1.17
CA SER A 63 8.68 -5.51 -1.91
C SER A 63 8.31 -5.30 -3.37
N TYR A 64 9.25 -4.86 -4.19
CA TYR A 64 9.01 -4.49 -5.59
C TYR A 64 8.87 -5.69 -6.53
N ARG A 65 9.40 -6.86 -6.13
CA ARG A 65 9.35 -8.12 -6.90
C ARG A 65 8.36 -9.14 -6.33
N TYR A 66 7.89 -8.95 -5.08
CA TYR A 66 6.88 -9.82 -4.46
C TYR A 66 5.51 -9.14 -4.49
N VAL A 67 4.99 -8.97 -5.70
CA VAL A 67 3.80 -8.15 -5.99
C VAL A 67 2.61 -8.95 -6.54
N ALA A 68 2.70 -10.28 -6.56
CA ALA A 68 1.64 -11.14 -7.11
C ALA A 68 0.27 -10.84 -6.47
N PRO A 69 -0.82 -10.80 -7.27
CA PRO A 69 -2.16 -10.55 -6.77
C PRO A 69 -2.60 -11.54 -5.70
N LEU A 70 -3.46 -11.09 -4.78
CA LEU A 70 -4.13 -11.97 -3.80
C LEU A 70 -5.04 -12.99 -4.50
N ALA A 71 -5.63 -12.63 -5.64
CA ALA A 71 -6.47 -13.51 -6.45
C ALA A 71 -5.60 -14.51 -7.22
N ASP A 72 -5.59 -15.76 -6.77
CA ASP A 72 -4.89 -16.88 -7.44
C ASP A 72 -5.83 -18.09 -7.53
N ALA A 73 -5.61 -18.97 -8.51
CA ALA A 73 -6.46 -20.13 -8.81
C ALA A 73 -6.71 -21.04 -7.59
N GLY A 74 -5.72 -21.19 -6.69
CA GLY A 74 -5.85 -22.01 -5.48
C GLY A 74 -6.55 -21.32 -4.30
N VAL A 75 -6.80 -20.01 -4.35
CA VAL A 75 -7.31 -19.24 -3.20
C VAL A 75 -8.72 -19.62 -2.79
N PRO A 76 -9.71 -19.84 -3.68
CA PRO A 76 -11.05 -20.20 -3.26
C PRO A 76 -11.11 -21.50 -2.44
N PHE A 77 -10.33 -22.52 -2.79
CA PHE A 77 -10.26 -23.78 -2.05
C PHE A 77 -9.53 -23.62 -0.72
N LYS A 78 -8.41 -22.89 -0.70
CA LYS A 78 -7.66 -22.62 0.52
C LYS A 78 -8.44 -21.74 1.49
N ALA A 79 -9.26 -20.81 0.99
CA ALA A 79 -10.08 -19.94 1.81
C ALA A 79 -11.03 -20.75 2.73
N LEU A 80 -11.65 -21.82 2.22
CA LEU A 80 -12.49 -22.69 3.04
C LEU A 80 -11.69 -23.36 4.18
N GLN A 81 -10.48 -23.83 3.89
CA GLN A 81 -9.60 -24.41 4.90
C GLN A 81 -9.17 -23.36 5.95
N TRP A 82 -8.82 -22.15 5.52
CA TRP A 82 -8.40 -21.07 6.42
C TRP A 82 -9.53 -20.58 7.33
N LEU A 83 -10.77 -20.57 6.86
CA LEU A 83 -11.94 -20.20 7.67
C LEU A 83 -12.22 -21.18 8.81
N LEU A 84 -11.83 -22.45 8.64
CA LEU A 84 -12.00 -23.50 9.66
C LEU A 84 -10.85 -23.53 10.68
N GLN A 85 -9.75 -22.84 10.43
CA GLN A 85 -8.60 -22.80 11.34
C GLN A 85 -8.78 -21.72 12.41
N LYS A 86 -8.57 -22.07 13.68
CA LYS A 86 -8.73 -21.15 14.83
C LYS A 86 -7.89 -19.86 14.66
N ASP A 87 -6.63 -19.98 14.19
CA ASP A 87 -5.71 -18.89 13.94
C ASP A 87 -5.42 -18.73 12.45
N GLY A 88 -6.37 -19.12 11.62
CA GLY A 88 -6.23 -19.06 10.16
C GLY A 88 -5.99 -17.63 9.66
N PRO A 89 -5.32 -17.47 8.52
CA PRO A 89 -4.98 -16.15 7.98
C PRO A 89 -6.19 -15.38 7.46
N LEU A 90 -7.36 -16.02 7.34
CA LEU A 90 -8.57 -15.43 6.78
C LEU A 90 -9.74 -15.54 7.77
N ARG A 91 -10.48 -14.44 7.95
CA ARG A 91 -11.81 -14.42 8.56
C ARG A 91 -12.80 -13.75 7.63
N PHE A 92 -14.02 -14.24 7.59
CA PHE A 92 -15.10 -13.68 6.80
C PHE A 92 -16.34 -13.49 7.66
N ARG A 93 -16.91 -12.27 7.62
CA ARG A 93 -18.22 -11.94 8.19
C ARG A 93 -19.12 -11.46 7.05
N PRO A 94 -20.20 -12.17 6.73
CA PRO A 94 -21.15 -11.71 5.72
C PRO A 94 -21.85 -10.43 6.19
N GLU A 95 -21.99 -9.48 5.27
CA GLU A 95 -22.65 -8.20 5.52
C GLU A 95 -23.83 -8.03 4.56
N ALA A 96 -24.83 -7.26 4.97
CA ALA A 96 -25.93 -6.84 4.11
C ALA A 96 -25.54 -5.70 3.15
N ASP A 97 -24.23 -5.54 2.86
CA ASP A 97 -23.69 -4.57 1.91
C ASP A 97 -23.46 -5.26 0.55
N TRP A 98 -24.25 -4.89 -0.46
CA TRP A 98 -24.12 -5.40 -1.84
C TRP A 98 -22.69 -5.21 -2.40
N ARG A 99 -21.93 -4.22 -1.91
CA ARG A 99 -20.56 -3.92 -2.33
C ARG A 99 -19.59 -5.05 -1.94
N GLN A 100 -19.79 -5.69 -0.76
CA GLN A 100 -19.01 -6.86 -0.35
C GLN A 100 -19.18 -8.00 -1.37
N TRP A 101 -20.42 -8.30 -1.72
CA TRP A 101 -20.75 -9.41 -2.63
C TRP A 101 -20.28 -9.14 -4.06
N ARG A 102 -20.46 -7.91 -4.54
CA ARG A 102 -19.96 -7.51 -5.87
C ARG A 102 -18.43 -7.56 -5.95
N TRP A 103 -17.74 -7.09 -4.90
CA TRP A 103 -16.29 -7.16 -4.81
C TRP A 103 -15.84 -8.63 -4.80
N MET A 104 -16.46 -9.47 -3.98
CA MET A 104 -16.15 -10.91 -3.89
C MET A 104 -16.39 -11.64 -5.20
N ALA A 105 -17.51 -11.40 -5.88
CA ALA A 105 -17.77 -11.97 -7.21
C ALA A 105 -16.70 -11.55 -8.22
N SER A 106 -16.26 -10.28 -8.18
CA SER A 106 -15.17 -9.80 -9.03
C SER A 106 -13.83 -10.42 -8.65
N PHE A 107 -13.53 -10.58 -7.36
CA PHE A 107 -12.33 -11.25 -6.86
C PHE A 107 -12.28 -12.71 -7.34
N LEU A 108 -13.37 -13.46 -7.19
CA LEU A 108 -13.45 -14.86 -7.64
C LEU A 108 -13.24 -15.01 -9.16
N ARG A 109 -13.75 -14.05 -9.98
CA ARG A 109 -13.49 -14.04 -11.42
C ARG A 109 -12.01 -13.85 -11.76
N ASN A 110 -11.25 -13.18 -10.91
CA ASN A 110 -9.81 -12.99 -11.05
C ASN A 110 -8.99 -14.17 -10.49
N CYS A 111 -9.61 -15.10 -9.74
CA CYS A 111 -8.94 -16.28 -9.19
C CYS A 111 -8.68 -17.36 -10.27
N ASN A 112 -7.86 -17.01 -11.25
CA ASN A 112 -7.37 -17.95 -12.28
C ASN A 112 -5.93 -17.60 -12.67
N SER A 113 -5.17 -18.60 -13.12
CA SER A 113 -3.74 -18.49 -13.40
C SER A 113 -3.43 -17.45 -14.49
N ALA A 114 -4.25 -17.36 -15.54
CA ALA A 114 -4.02 -16.41 -16.64
C ALA A 114 -4.20 -14.94 -16.19
N SER A 115 -5.23 -14.67 -15.38
CA SER A 115 -5.45 -13.32 -14.79
C SER A 115 -4.35 -12.97 -13.81
N ASN A 116 -3.95 -13.91 -12.94
CA ASN A 116 -2.88 -13.74 -11.99
C ASN A 116 -1.56 -13.41 -12.70
N ALA A 117 -1.13 -14.22 -13.68
CA ALA A 117 0.11 -14.01 -14.42
C ALA A 117 0.15 -12.65 -15.15
N ARG A 118 -0.94 -12.28 -15.85
CA ARG A 118 -1.03 -10.98 -16.53
C ARG A 118 -0.92 -9.80 -15.55
N THR A 119 -1.61 -9.89 -14.43
CA THR A 119 -1.58 -8.81 -13.42
C THR A 119 -0.22 -8.76 -12.75
N THR A 120 0.38 -9.89 -12.41
CA THR A 120 1.74 -9.97 -11.84
C THR A 120 2.76 -9.28 -12.75
N ALA A 121 2.77 -9.59 -14.06
CA ALA A 121 3.70 -8.97 -15.01
C ALA A 121 3.58 -7.43 -15.01
N LYS A 122 2.36 -6.91 -14.96
CA LYS A 122 2.10 -5.47 -14.92
C LYS A 122 2.47 -4.83 -13.58
N LEU A 123 2.22 -5.52 -12.48
CA LEU A 123 2.60 -5.06 -11.14
C LEU A 123 4.12 -5.08 -10.94
N LEU A 124 4.84 -6.00 -11.59
CA LEU A 124 6.31 -5.98 -11.62
C LEU A 124 6.85 -4.72 -12.33
N GLN A 125 6.28 -4.35 -13.48
CA GLN A 125 6.65 -3.09 -14.15
C GLN A 125 6.39 -1.87 -13.25
N LEU A 126 5.23 -1.83 -12.59
CA LEU A 126 4.90 -0.78 -11.62
C LEU A 126 5.86 -0.80 -10.42
N GLY A 127 6.27 -1.98 -9.96
CA GLY A 127 7.24 -2.17 -8.88
C GLY A 127 8.59 -1.52 -9.20
N GLU A 128 9.16 -1.85 -10.35
CA GLU A 128 10.44 -1.26 -10.79
C GLU A 128 10.33 0.26 -11.00
N TRP A 129 9.22 0.74 -11.57
CA TRP A 129 8.97 2.17 -11.70
C TRP A 129 8.85 2.87 -10.33
N SER A 130 8.19 2.21 -9.37
CA SER A 130 8.05 2.75 -8.02
C SER A 130 9.36 2.74 -7.24
N ARG A 131 10.21 1.72 -7.44
CA ARG A 131 11.56 1.69 -6.88
C ARG A 131 12.39 2.87 -7.36
N ALA A 132 12.37 3.15 -8.67
CA ALA A 132 13.03 4.33 -9.23
C ALA A 132 12.45 5.65 -8.69
N GLY A 133 11.13 5.72 -8.48
CA GLY A 133 10.48 6.87 -7.84
C GLY A 133 10.86 7.04 -6.36
N MET A 134 10.99 5.93 -5.61
CA MET A 134 11.44 5.99 -4.21
C MET A 134 12.88 6.47 -4.12
N ALA A 135 13.78 5.98 -4.98
CA ALA A 135 15.16 6.44 -5.02
C ALA A 135 15.27 7.96 -5.29
N GLN A 136 14.33 8.55 -6.05
CA GLN A 136 14.28 10.01 -6.21
C GLN A 136 13.77 10.71 -4.93
N LEU A 137 12.81 10.13 -4.22
CA LEU A 137 12.33 10.68 -2.95
C LEU A 137 13.41 10.59 -1.85
N GLU A 138 14.30 9.61 -1.89
CA GLU A 138 15.42 9.43 -0.96
C GLU A 138 16.44 10.59 -1.04
N LEU A 139 16.51 11.31 -2.16
CA LEU A 139 17.29 12.54 -2.27
C LEU A 139 16.72 13.68 -1.39
N THR A 140 15.44 13.59 -1.05
CA THR A 140 14.71 14.58 -0.23
C THR A 140 14.49 14.11 1.19
N VAL A 141 14.15 12.84 1.37
CA VAL A 141 13.92 12.18 2.65
C VAL A 141 15.01 11.13 2.84
N PRO A 142 16.04 11.39 3.63
CA PRO A 142 17.18 10.47 3.77
C PRO A 142 16.73 9.16 4.45
N PRO A 143 17.30 8.01 4.05
CA PRO A 143 16.93 6.66 4.52
C PRO A 143 16.92 6.51 6.05
N GLU A 144 17.81 7.21 6.74
CA GLU A 144 17.94 7.17 8.20
C GLU A 144 16.70 7.74 8.90
N ALA A 145 15.99 8.68 8.25
CA ALA A 145 14.82 9.33 8.83
C ALA A 145 13.62 8.37 9.01
N TYR A 146 13.63 7.22 8.34
CA TYR A 146 12.53 6.26 8.36
C TYR A 146 12.97 4.80 8.50
N ALA A 147 14.14 4.61 9.12
CA ALA A 147 14.72 3.30 9.44
C ALA A 147 14.79 2.34 8.21
N TRP A 148 15.08 2.90 7.03
CA TRP A 148 15.24 2.12 5.81
C TRP A 148 16.45 1.19 5.88
N ARG A 149 16.29 -0.05 5.41
CA ARG A 149 17.37 -1.02 5.26
C ARG A 149 17.16 -1.86 4.02
N ASP A 150 18.24 -2.11 3.27
CA ASP A 150 18.30 -3.18 2.26
C ASP A 150 18.40 -4.52 3.00
N ALA A 151 17.26 -5.06 3.38
CA ALA A 151 17.18 -6.27 4.19
C ALA A 151 17.10 -7.54 3.34
N GLY A 152 16.87 -7.42 2.05
CA GLY A 152 16.43 -8.55 1.24
C GLY A 152 15.09 -9.11 1.71
N LYS A 153 14.61 -10.15 1.04
CA LYS A 153 13.38 -10.85 1.40
C LYS A 153 13.56 -12.36 1.36
N LEU A 154 13.27 -13.03 2.47
CA LEU A 154 13.27 -14.49 2.57
C LEU A 154 11.83 -14.99 2.73
N ILE A 155 11.34 -15.73 1.75
CA ILE A 155 10.06 -16.44 1.84
C ILE A 155 10.36 -17.86 2.26
N VAL A 156 9.85 -18.28 3.42
CA VAL A 156 10.02 -19.65 3.93
C VAL A 156 8.75 -20.47 3.66
N TYR A 157 8.96 -21.74 3.34
CA TYR A 157 7.93 -22.71 3.01
C TYR A 157 8.00 -23.89 3.96
N ARG A 158 6.84 -24.39 4.40
CA ARG A 158 6.74 -25.53 5.33
C ARG A 158 6.38 -26.83 4.63
N THR A 159 5.73 -26.76 3.47
CA THR A 159 5.24 -27.92 2.72
C THR A 159 6.11 -28.17 1.49
N PRO A 160 6.76 -29.36 1.35
CA PRO A 160 7.63 -29.65 0.21
C PRO A 160 6.97 -29.42 -1.14
N ALA A 161 5.73 -29.87 -1.34
CA ALA A 161 5.02 -29.70 -2.60
C ALA A 161 4.70 -28.22 -2.95
N ILE A 162 4.54 -27.35 -1.94
CA ILE A 162 4.33 -25.90 -2.15
C ILE A 162 5.68 -25.26 -2.49
N PHE A 163 6.74 -25.65 -1.79
CA PHE A 163 8.10 -25.17 -2.06
C PHE A 163 8.54 -25.50 -3.49
N GLN A 164 8.42 -26.78 -3.91
CA GLN A 164 8.78 -27.20 -5.27
C GLN A 164 8.02 -26.41 -6.35
N ARG A 165 6.73 -26.15 -6.14
CA ARG A 165 5.93 -25.30 -7.05
C ARG A 165 6.42 -23.85 -7.07
N ALA A 166 6.89 -23.32 -5.95
CA ALA A 166 7.43 -21.96 -5.88
C ALA A 166 8.78 -21.87 -6.60
N VAL A 167 9.64 -22.90 -6.46
CA VAL A 167 10.93 -22.99 -7.17
C VAL A 167 10.73 -23.07 -8.67
N ALA A 168 9.74 -23.83 -9.14
CA ALA A 168 9.46 -24.03 -10.57
C ALA A 168 8.80 -22.82 -11.28
N ARG A 169 8.47 -21.74 -10.57
CA ARG A 169 7.91 -20.53 -11.20
C ARG A 169 8.99 -19.75 -11.95
N PRO A 170 8.77 -19.38 -13.23
CA PRO A 170 9.74 -18.64 -14.03
C PRO A 170 9.72 -17.12 -13.73
N GLU A 171 9.69 -16.73 -12.47
CA GLU A 171 9.81 -15.32 -12.08
C GLU A 171 11.29 -14.96 -12.06
N SER A 172 11.68 -13.90 -12.77
CA SER A 172 13.04 -13.33 -12.92
C SER A 172 14.15 -14.07 -12.15
N GLU A 173 14.85 -14.99 -12.80
CA GLU A 173 15.85 -15.88 -12.18
C GLU A 173 17.03 -15.13 -11.55
N GLU A 174 17.32 -13.92 -12.03
CA GLU A 174 18.55 -13.18 -11.72
C GLU A 174 18.69 -12.68 -10.27
N ALA A 175 17.63 -12.72 -9.44
CA ALA A 175 17.70 -12.19 -8.08
C ALA A 175 17.19 -13.18 -7.01
N ARG A 176 16.91 -14.44 -7.38
CA ARG A 176 16.33 -15.46 -6.48
C ARG A 176 17.34 -16.51 -6.14
N ILE A 177 17.56 -16.72 -4.83
CA ILE A 177 18.42 -17.79 -4.30
C ILE A 177 17.52 -18.80 -3.61
N VAL A 178 17.50 -20.03 -4.12
CA VAL A 178 16.78 -21.17 -3.52
C VAL A 178 17.62 -21.75 -2.41
N LEU A 179 17.06 -21.90 -1.22
CA LEU A 179 17.74 -22.34 -0.01
C LEU A 179 17.09 -23.60 0.56
N SER A 180 17.90 -24.58 0.94
CA SER A 180 17.47 -25.67 1.81
C SER A 180 17.10 -25.14 3.21
N PRO A 181 16.43 -25.94 4.06
CA PRO A 181 16.15 -25.54 5.44
C PRO A 181 17.38 -25.10 6.23
N LEU A 182 18.48 -25.81 6.07
CA LEU A 182 19.75 -25.51 6.75
C LEU A 182 20.35 -24.19 6.25
N GLU A 183 20.41 -23.98 4.93
CA GLU A 183 20.93 -22.74 4.35
C GLU A 183 20.05 -21.53 4.70
N ALA A 184 18.73 -21.71 4.78
CA ALA A 184 17.80 -20.65 5.21
C ALA A 184 18.09 -20.21 6.66
N VAL A 185 18.36 -21.16 7.58
CA VAL A 185 18.73 -20.84 8.97
C VAL A 185 20.16 -20.30 9.08
N GLN A 186 21.09 -20.78 8.27
CA GLN A 186 22.44 -20.20 8.22
C GLN A 186 22.44 -18.75 7.76
N ARG A 187 21.57 -18.43 6.78
CA ARG A 187 21.42 -17.06 6.26
C ARG A 187 20.67 -16.16 7.23
N GLU A 188 19.67 -16.71 7.94
CA GLU A 188 18.86 -16.00 8.94
C GLU A 188 18.72 -16.83 10.23
N PRO A 189 19.63 -16.66 11.18
CA PRO A 189 19.66 -17.45 12.42
C PRO A 189 18.42 -17.30 13.31
N ALA A 190 17.66 -16.21 13.17
CA ALA A 190 16.39 -16.04 13.88
C ALA A 190 15.36 -17.15 13.56
N LEU A 191 15.54 -17.87 12.44
CA LEU A 191 14.70 -19.00 12.02
C LEU A 191 15.06 -20.35 12.68
N ALA A 192 16.06 -20.41 13.55
CA ALA A 192 16.55 -21.67 14.12
C ALA A 192 15.45 -22.55 14.73
N ALA A 193 14.47 -21.93 15.42
CA ALA A 193 13.32 -22.64 16.00
C ALA A 193 12.41 -23.30 14.94
N LEU A 194 12.47 -22.87 13.69
CA LEU A 194 11.66 -23.39 12.59
C LEU A 194 12.40 -24.42 11.73
N GLN A 195 13.70 -24.66 11.91
CA GLN A 195 14.53 -25.47 11.01
C GLN A 195 13.88 -26.82 10.67
N GLY A 196 13.42 -27.57 11.66
CA GLY A 196 12.76 -28.86 11.48
C GLY A 196 11.37 -28.82 10.87
N ALA A 197 10.77 -27.63 10.78
CA ALA A 197 9.43 -27.39 10.20
C ALA A 197 9.47 -26.73 8.81
N LEU A 198 10.66 -26.45 8.26
CA LEU A 198 10.83 -25.85 6.94
C LEU A 198 11.06 -26.91 5.87
N ALA A 199 10.48 -26.69 4.70
CA ALA A 199 10.81 -27.41 3.46
C ALA A 199 11.92 -26.69 2.67
N GLY A 200 12.10 -25.38 2.88
CA GLY A 200 13.11 -24.55 2.26
C GLY A 200 12.73 -23.08 2.26
N GLY A 201 13.54 -22.27 1.60
CA GLY A 201 13.33 -20.84 1.46
C GLY A 201 13.70 -20.32 0.07
N ILE A 202 13.16 -19.17 -0.29
CA ILE A 202 13.57 -18.40 -1.48
C ILE A 202 13.95 -17.01 -1.00
N PHE A 203 15.21 -16.67 -1.17
CA PHE A 203 15.74 -15.34 -0.85
C PHE A 203 15.77 -14.47 -2.11
N THR A 204 15.40 -13.21 -1.98
CA THR A 204 15.43 -12.20 -3.06
C THR A 204 16.19 -10.98 -2.56
N GLU A 205 17.21 -10.58 -3.30
CA GLU A 205 18.00 -9.38 -3.04
C GLU A 205 17.29 -8.10 -3.48
N GLY A 206 17.72 -6.94 -2.93
CA GLY A 206 17.23 -5.62 -3.32
C GLY A 206 15.79 -5.34 -2.91
N GLU A 207 15.26 -6.06 -1.94
CA GLU A 207 14.01 -5.78 -1.24
C GLU A 207 14.31 -5.11 0.09
N ALA A 208 13.54 -4.09 0.47
CA ALA A 208 13.84 -3.29 1.64
C ALA A 208 12.76 -3.36 2.72
N VAL A 209 13.12 -2.94 3.92
CA VAL A 209 12.19 -2.64 5.02
C VAL A 209 12.36 -1.21 5.48
N ALA A 210 11.26 -0.59 5.90
CA ALA A 210 11.28 0.78 6.41
C ALA A 210 10.02 1.10 7.23
N ASP A 211 10.07 2.14 8.04
CA ASP A 211 8.89 2.67 8.71
C ASP A 211 8.12 3.61 7.79
N CYS A 212 6.98 3.15 7.29
CA CYS A 212 6.10 3.91 6.40
C CYS A 212 5.56 5.19 7.06
N HIS A 213 5.27 5.15 8.37
CA HIS A 213 4.77 6.32 9.09
C HIS A 213 5.87 7.36 9.27
N ALA A 214 7.07 6.94 9.69
CA ALA A 214 8.22 7.83 9.81
C ALA A 214 8.59 8.46 8.45
N PHE A 215 8.54 7.68 7.35
CA PHE A 215 8.70 8.23 6.00
C PHE A 215 7.67 9.33 5.70
N CYS A 216 6.40 9.09 6.03
CA CYS A 216 5.34 10.08 5.81
C CYS A 216 5.58 11.37 6.60
N LEU A 217 6.00 11.27 7.86
CA LEU A 217 6.31 12.44 8.68
C LEU A 217 7.52 13.22 8.15
N ALA A 218 8.56 12.52 7.72
CA ALA A 218 9.72 13.15 7.12
C ALA A 218 9.39 13.83 5.77
N LEU A 219 8.54 13.20 4.95
CA LEU A 219 8.07 13.80 3.70
C LEU A 219 7.14 15.00 3.96
N GLU A 220 6.25 14.93 4.95
CA GLU A 220 5.43 16.06 5.40
C GLU A 220 6.30 17.25 5.77
N ALA A 221 7.35 17.04 6.57
CA ALA A 221 8.26 18.10 6.99
C ALA A 221 8.96 18.79 5.77
N ARG A 222 9.26 18.03 4.71
CA ARG A 222 9.78 18.59 3.46
C ARG A 222 8.72 19.33 2.67
N LEU A 223 7.52 18.76 2.57
CA LEU A 223 6.38 19.39 1.91
C LEU A 223 5.99 20.72 2.55
N LEU A 224 6.02 20.84 3.88
CA LEU A 224 5.72 22.09 4.59
C LEU A 224 6.72 23.23 4.28
N GLN A 225 7.90 22.88 3.79
CA GLN A 225 8.90 23.83 3.31
C GLN A 225 8.73 24.18 1.81
N HIS A 226 7.89 23.43 1.09
CA HIS A 226 7.69 23.64 -0.33
C HIS A 226 6.72 24.81 -0.59
N PRO A 227 7.09 25.81 -1.44
CA PRO A 227 6.29 27.04 -1.63
C PRO A 227 4.90 26.82 -2.22
N ASN A 228 4.71 25.68 -2.90
CA ASN A 228 3.47 25.30 -3.56
C ASN A 228 2.59 24.36 -2.72
N PHE A 229 2.88 24.17 -1.43
CA PHE A 229 2.19 23.19 -0.60
C PHE A 229 1.46 23.83 0.58
N SER A 230 0.31 23.23 0.92
CA SER A 230 -0.47 23.52 2.14
C SER A 230 -1.05 22.24 2.71
N LEU A 231 -1.20 22.18 4.01
CA LEU A 231 -1.79 21.05 4.73
C LEU A 231 -2.95 21.53 5.61
N LEU A 232 -4.10 20.89 5.47
CA LEU A 232 -5.28 21.09 6.30
C LEU A 232 -5.55 19.82 7.12
N LEU A 233 -5.20 19.86 8.40
CA LEU A 233 -5.51 18.81 9.37
C LEU A 233 -6.91 18.98 9.95
N LYS A 234 -7.51 17.89 10.49
CA LYS A 234 -8.87 17.83 11.03
C LYS A 234 -9.94 18.22 10.00
N GLY A 235 -9.59 18.19 8.72
CA GLY A 235 -10.48 18.49 7.60
C GLY A 235 -11.11 17.22 7.04
N GLU A 236 -12.28 16.84 7.53
CA GLU A 236 -12.99 15.68 7.00
C GLU A 236 -13.74 16.02 5.71
N ALA A 237 -13.36 15.39 4.61
CA ALA A 237 -14.12 15.45 3.37
C ALA A 237 -15.39 14.60 3.51
N ARG A 238 -16.55 15.22 3.33
CA ARG A 238 -17.87 14.58 3.48
C ARG A 238 -18.48 14.22 2.14
N ARG A 239 -18.31 15.10 1.14
CA ARG A 239 -18.96 14.96 -0.16
C ARG A 239 -18.21 15.75 -1.24
N LEU A 240 -18.13 15.18 -2.44
CA LEU A 240 -17.75 15.90 -3.65
C LEU A 240 -19.00 16.58 -4.22
N VAL A 241 -18.96 17.90 -4.35
CA VAL A 241 -20.03 18.67 -4.99
C VAL A 241 -19.76 18.71 -6.49
N THR A 242 -20.73 18.27 -7.30
CA THR A 242 -20.57 18.20 -8.76
C THR A 242 -21.57 19.08 -9.49
N HIS A 243 -21.12 19.68 -10.60
CA HIS A 243 -21.98 20.39 -11.51
C HIS A 243 -21.50 20.16 -12.96
N LYS A 244 -22.42 19.86 -13.88
CA LYS A 244 -22.13 19.62 -15.31
C LYS A 244 -20.92 18.69 -15.57
N GLY A 245 -20.86 17.57 -14.83
CA GLY A 245 -19.81 16.56 -15.03
C GLY A 245 -18.44 16.91 -14.47
N LYS A 246 -18.32 17.94 -13.63
CA LYS A 246 -17.09 18.34 -12.94
C LYS A 246 -17.33 18.49 -11.45
N VAL A 247 -16.29 18.28 -10.64
CA VAL A 247 -16.28 18.65 -9.22
C VAL A 247 -16.13 20.17 -9.12
N THR A 248 -17.02 20.83 -8.39
CA THR A 248 -16.98 22.27 -8.12
C THR A 248 -16.51 22.60 -6.72
N GLY A 249 -16.40 21.59 -5.85
CA GLY A 249 -15.89 21.74 -4.49
C GLY A 249 -15.95 20.45 -3.71
N VAL A 250 -15.25 20.43 -2.59
CA VAL A 250 -15.34 19.39 -1.56
C VAL A 250 -16.02 20.00 -0.35
N ASP A 251 -17.15 19.45 0.04
CA ASP A 251 -17.83 19.78 1.30
C ASP A 251 -17.08 19.09 2.44
N THR A 252 -16.61 19.87 3.40
CA THR A 252 -15.74 19.40 4.48
C THR A 252 -16.21 19.89 5.84
N SER A 253 -15.61 19.36 6.92
CA SER A 253 -15.81 19.89 8.27
C SER A 253 -15.30 21.34 8.45
N LEU A 254 -14.45 21.82 7.52
CA LEU A 254 -13.89 23.18 7.50
C LEU A 254 -14.64 24.11 6.54
N GLY A 255 -15.75 23.68 5.95
CA GLY A 255 -16.49 24.40 4.93
C GLY A 255 -16.25 23.85 3.51
N LEU A 256 -16.74 24.57 2.51
CA LEU A 256 -16.60 24.21 1.10
C LEU A 256 -15.22 24.64 0.58
N LEU A 257 -14.41 23.67 0.17
CA LEU A 257 -13.10 23.92 -0.45
C LEU A 257 -13.20 23.77 -1.96
N GLN A 258 -12.57 24.69 -2.70
CA GLN A 258 -12.59 24.73 -4.16
C GLN A 258 -11.19 24.71 -4.75
N ALA A 259 -11.02 24.01 -5.88
CA ALA A 259 -9.77 23.94 -6.65
C ALA A 259 -10.07 23.62 -8.13
N ASP A 260 -9.05 23.69 -8.97
CA ASP A 260 -9.15 23.30 -10.39
C ASP A 260 -9.24 21.77 -10.54
N HIS A 261 -8.50 21.02 -9.72
CA HIS A 261 -8.43 19.56 -9.72
C HIS A 261 -8.58 18.98 -8.32
N TYR A 262 -9.10 17.76 -8.25
CA TYR A 262 -9.29 17.00 -7.02
C TYR A 262 -8.69 15.61 -7.19
N VAL A 263 -7.90 15.17 -6.22
CA VAL A 263 -7.28 13.83 -6.19
C VAL A 263 -7.83 13.05 -5.00
N LEU A 264 -8.43 11.90 -5.25
CA LEU A 264 -8.80 10.97 -4.19
C LEU A 264 -7.59 10.07 -3.85
N ALA A 265 -7.14 10.14 -2.60
CA ALA A 265 -6.09 9.32 -2.00
C ALA A 265 -6.43 8.91 -0.54
N ALA A 266 -7.74 8.92 -0.20
CA ALA A 266 -8.26 8.71 1.16
C ALA A 266 -8.42 7.23 1.55
N GLY A 267 -7.58 6.34 1.01
CA GLY A 267 -7.64 4.93 1.33
C GLY A 267 -9.02 4.34 1.05
N ILE A 268 -9.60 3.63 2.01
CA ILE A 268 -10.92 2.99 1.83
C ILE A 268 -12.07 4.01 1.75
N GLN A 269 -11.94 5.17 2.39
CA GLN A 269 -12.96 6.23 2.33
C GLN A 269 -13.11 6.82 0.93
N SER A 270 -12.11 6.68 0.06
CA SER A 270 -12.22 7.08 -1.34
C SER A 270 -13.42 6.45 -2.05
N ARG A 271 -13.83 5.24 -1.65
CA ARG A 271 -15.01 4.54 -2.18
C ARG A 271 -16.29 5.36 -1.98
N ASP A 272 -16.51 5.79 -0.75
CA ASP A 272 -17.75 6.49 -0.39
C ASP A 272 -17.74 7.93 -0.89
N LEU A 273 -16.60 8.60 -0.86
CA LEU A 273 -16.44 9.94 -1.45
C LEU A 273 -16.64 9.92 -2.97
N ALA A 274 -16.07 8.98 -3.70
CA ALA A 274 -16.28 8.84 -5.14
C ALA A 274 -17.75 8.60 -5.49
N ALA A 275 -18.46 7.83 -4.68
CA ALA A 275 -19.88 7.55 -4.87
C ALA A 275 -20.74 8.83 -4.81
N THR A 276 -20.36 9.85 -4.02
CA THR A 276 -21.07 11.16 -3.98
C THR A 276 -20.97 11.91 -5.30
N ALA A 277 -19.95 11.63 -6.12
CA ALA A 277 -19.80 12.17 -7.48
C ALA A 277 -20.28 11.18 -8.56
N GLY A 278 -20.98 10.10 -8.18
CA GLY A 278 -21.48 9.07 -9.10
C GLY A 278 -20.37 8.14 -9.64
N VAL A 279 -19.18 8.15 -9.06
CA VAL A 279 -18.06 7.26 -9.46
C VAL A 279 -18.05 6.02 -8.59
N TYR A 280 -18.17 4.84 -9.20
CA TYR A 280 -18.04 3.57 -8.51
C TYR A 280 -16.57 3.14 -8.42
N LEU A 281 -16.07 2.90 -7.22
CA LEU A 281 -14.75 2.32 -6.98
C LEU A 281 -14.90 0.91 -6.41
N PRO A 282 -14.32 -0.13 -7.04
CA PRO A 282 -14.39 -1.51 -6.56
C PRO A 282 -13.38 -1.73 -5.40
N LEU A 283 -13.51 -0.97 -4.33
CA LEU A 283 -12.68 -1.06 -3.14
C LEU A 283 -13.41 -1.80 -2.02
N TYR A 284 -12.70 -2.72 -1.38
CA TYR A 284 -13.16 -3.38 -0.17
C TYR A 284 -12.09 -3.32 0.93
N PRO A 285 -12.46 -3.06 2.19
CA PRO A 285 -11.52 -3.01 3.29
C PRO A 285 -11.10 -4.43 3.68
N LEU A 286 -9.84 -4.77 3.47
CA LEU A 286 -9.23 -5.98 3.99
C LEU A 286 -8.48 -5.64 5.28
N LYS A 287 -9.05 -6.01 6.43
CA LYS A 287 -8.45 -5.72 7.74
C LYS A 287 -7.24 -6.61 7.99
N GLY A 288 -6.16 -6.01 8.40
CA GLY A 288 -4.94 -6.70 8.82
C GLY A 288 -4.52 -6.28 10.21
N TYR A 289 -3.65 -7.09 10.82
CA TYR A 289 -3.13 -6.85 12.16
C TYR A 289 -1.62 -6.81 12.16
N SER A 290 -1.06 -6.04 13.08
CA SER A 290 0.38 -6.08 13.36
C SER A 290 0.68 -5.99 14.86
N LEU A 291 1.84 -6.55 15.22
CA LEU A 291 2.50 -6.37 16.49
C LEU A 291 3.79 -5.58 16.25
N THR A 292 4.10 -4.67 17.15
CA THR A 292 5.39 -3.99 17.21
C THR A 292 6.00 -4.29 18.57
N ALA A 293 7.02 -5.12 18.60
CA ALA A 293 7.67 -5.59 19.83
C ALA A 293 9.10 -5.04 19.91
N PRO A 294 9.52 -4.43 21.02
CA PRO A 294 10.86 -3.88 21.18
C PRO A 294 11.90 -5.03 21.19
N ILE A 295 13.03 -4.80 20.54
CA ILE A 295 14.16 -5.73 20.47
C ILE A 295 15.13 -5.36 21.60
N ARG A 296 15.39 -6.32 22.49
CA ARG A 296 16.37 -6.16 23.59
C ARG A 296 17.75 -6.61 23.15
N ALA A 297 18.78 -6.24 23.89
CA ALA A 297 20.17 -6.61 23.56
C ALA A 297 20.44 -8.14 23.48
N GLN A 298 19.67 -8.94 24.25
CA GLN A 298 19.78 -10.40 24.23
C GLN A 298 18.90 -11.08 23.18
N ASP A 299 18.05 -10.34 22.47
CA ASP A 299 17.13 -10.89 21.49
C ASP A 299 17.85 -11.15 20.15
N GLN A 300 17.33 -12.10 19.40
CA GLN A 300 17.81 -12.50 18.07
C GLN A 300 16.74 -12.15 17.02
N ALA A 301 16.57 -10.85 16.79
CA ALA A 301 15.66 -10.37 15.76
C ALA A 301 16.17 -10.69 14.35
N PRO A 302 15.30 -10.91 13.37
CA PRO A 302 15.74 -11.18 12.02
C PRO A 302 16.38 -9.94 11.38
N GLU A 303 17.47 -10.17 10.65
CA GLU A 303 18.09 -9.14 9.82
C GLU A 303 17.44 -9.07 8.43
N ILE A 304 16.93 -10.19 7.94
CA ILE A 304 16.24 -10.30 6.66
C ILE A 304 14.73 -10.11 6.87
N SER A 305 14.03 -9.50 5.90
CA SER A 305 12.59 -9.47 5.88
C SER A 305 12.03 -10.86 5.56
N ILE A 306 11.29 -11.46 6.50
CA ILE A 306 10.82 -12.84 6.37
C ILE A 306 9.32 -12.85 6.09
N THR A 307 8.88 -13.80 5.24
CA THR A 307 7.47 -14.15 5.07
C THR A 307 7.29 -15.66 5.17
N ASP A 308 6.52 -16.13 6.17
CA ASP A 308 6.03 -17.49 6.23
C ASP A 308 4.86 -17.63 5.24
N PHE A 309 5.10 -18.35 4.15
CA PHE A 309 4.18 -18.42 3.02
C PHE A 309 2.84 -19.06 3.38
N GLU A 310 2.85 -20.17 4.11
CA GLU A 310 1.64 -20.89 4.47
C GLU A 310 0.85 -20.20 5.57
N ARG A 311 1.51 -19.68 6.59
CA ARG A 311 0.88 -18.97 7.70
C ARG A 311 0.49 -17.53 7.37
N LYS A 312 1.02 -16.99 6.26
CA LYS A 312 0.80 -15.58 5.83
C LYS A 312 1.24 -14.57 6.89
N VAL A 313 2.33 -14.88 7.59
CA VAL A 313 2.93 -14.01 8.60
C VAL A 313 4.22 -13.41 8.06
N LEU A 314 4.37 -12.13 8.28
CA LEU A 314 5.51 -11.31 7.91
C LEU A 314 6.25 -10.89 9.16
N TYR A 315 7.58 -10.91 9.10
CA TYR A 315 8.49 -10.47 10.16
C TYR A 315 9.47 -9.48 9.55
N ALA A 316 9.59 -8.29 10.14
CA ALA A 316 10.51 -7.25 9.68
C ALA A 316 11.10 -6.50 10.88
N ARG A 317 12.42 -6.41 10.96
CA ARG A 317 13.10 -5.51 11.90
C ARG A 317 13.05 -4.10 11.33
N ILE A 318 12.45 -3.17 12.05
CA ILE A 318 12.31 -1.77 11.69
C ILE A 318 12.85 -0.92 12.84
N GLY A 319 14.02 -0.33 12.66
CA GLY A 319 14.72 0.34 13.75
C GLY A 319 15.00 -0.60 14.93
N GLY A 320 14.56 -0.21 16.12
CA GLY A 320 14.69 -0.98 17.37
C GLY A 320 13.56 -2.00 17.61
N ASP A 321 12.64 -2.18 16.66
CA ASP A 321 11.44 -2.99 16.87
C ASP A 321 11.35 -4.16 15.85
N LEU A 322 10.77 -5.28 16.31
CA LEU A 322 10.29 -6.35 15.42
C LEU A 322 8.82 -6.07 15.08
N ARG A 323 8.54 -5.84 13.81
CA ARG A 323 7.19 -5.79 13.26
C ARG A 323 6.75 -7.16 12.79
N VAL A 324 5.64 -7.68 13.36
CA VAL A 324 5.00 -8.92 12.89
C VAL A 324 3.63 -8.55 12.33
N ALA A 325 3.38 -8.83 11.07
CA ALA A 325 2.12 -8.48 10.43
C ALA A 325 1.50 -9.70 9.73
N ALA A 326 0.19 -9.86 9.88
CA ALA A 326 -0.52 -10.99 9.30
C ALA A 326 -2.02 -10.70 9.11
N MET A 327 -2.70 -11.73 8.63
CA MET A 327 -4.16 -11.88 8.61
C MET A 327 -4.87 -10.96 7.62
N VAL A 328 -6.01 -11.46 7.17
CA VAL A 328 -6.96 -10.74 6.33
C VAL A 328 -8.36 -11.05 6.86
N ASP A 329 -9.00 -10.05 7.48
CA ASP A 329 -10.38 -10.17 7.90
C ASP A 329 -11.28 -9.35 6.96
N MET A 330 -12.28 -10.02 6.41
CA MET A 330 -13.34 -9.41 5.60
C MET A 330 -14.54 -9.15 6.53
N VAL A 331 -14.50 -8.03 7.24
CA VAL A 331 -15.44 -7.65 8.30
C VAL A 331 -15.99 -6.23 8.12
N GLY A 332 -15.98 -5.73 6.88
CA GLY A 332 -16.38 -4.37 6.54
C GLY A 332 -15.39 -3.31 7.02
N ALA A 333 -15.89 -2.11 7.25
CA ALA A 333 -15.08 -0.96 7.64
C ALA A 333 -14.73 -0.92 9.15
N ASP A 334 -14.87 -2.03 9.85
CA ASP A 334 -14.51 -2.16 11.26
C ASP A 334 -12.99 -2.17 11.43
N ASN A 335 -12.41 -1.15 12.06
CA ASN A 335 -10.98 -1.02 12.35
C ASN A 335 -10.63 -1.30 13.82
N SER A 336 -11.57 -1.79 14.63
CA SER A 336 -11.30 -2.18 16.03
C SER A 336 -10.28 -3.32 16.11
N ILE A 337 -9.53 -3.39 17.20
CA ILE A 337 -8.59 -4.48 17.43
C ILE A 337 -9.35 -5.69 17.99
N ASP A 338 -9.30 -6.83 17.29
CA ASP A 338 -9.75 -8.11 17.83
C ASP A 338 -8.60 -8.77 18.60
N TRP A 339 -8.73 -8.79 19.92
CA TRP A 339 -7.70 -9.30 20.83
C TRP A 339 -7.45 -10.80 20.69
N ASN A 340 -8.42 -11.58 20.20
CA ASN A 340 -8.20 -13.00 19.89
C ASN A 340 -7.26 -13.16 18.69
N ARG A 341 -7.40 -12.28 17.69
CA ARG A 341 -6.49 -12.25 16.54
C ARG A 341 -5.09 -11.84 16.97
N ILE A 342 -4.96 -10.85 17.85
CA ILE A 342 -3.68 -10.44 18.42
C ILE A 342 -3.03 -11.57 19.22
N ALA A 343 -3.78 -12.25 20.09
CA ALA A 343 -3.28 -13.41 20.84
C ALA A 343 -2.79 -14.54 19.91
N GLY A 344 -3.55 -14.82 18.84
CA GLY A 344 -3.14 -15.76 17.79
C GLY A 344 -1.84 -15.34 17.09
N LEU A 345 -1.73 -14.06 16.70
CA LEU A 345 -0.53 -13.52 16.07
C LEU A 345 0.70 -13.57 16.99
N THR A 346 0.53 -13.23 18.26
CA THR A 346 1.60 -13.32 19.28
C THR A 346 2.09 -14.76 19.44
N ARG A 347 1.17 -15.74 19.48
CA ARG A 347 1.53 -17.16 19.56
C ARG A 347 2.35 -17.58 18.33
N LEU A 348 1.90 -17.23 17.11
CA LEU A 348 2.62 -17.53 15.88
C LEU A 348 4.01 -16.89 15.84
N ALA A 349 4.14 -15.66 16.37
CA ALA A 349 5.42 -14.96 16.46
C ALA A 349 6.38 -15.64 17.42
N ARG A 350 5.91 -16.01 18.63
CA ARG A 350 6.72 -16.73 19.64
C ARG A 350 7.14 -18.13 19.16
N GLU A 351 6.26 -18.82 18.43
CA GLU A 351 6.59 -20.13 17.85
C GLU A 351 7.68 -20.01 16.79
N ALA A 352 7.58 -18.99 15.92
CA ALA A 352 8.54 -18.82 14.83
C ALA A 352 9.89 -18.28 15.31
N MET A 353 9.89 -17.31 16.22
CA MET A 353 11.07 -16.60 16.69
C MET A 353 10.96 -16.34 18.20
N PRO A 354 11.15 -17.38 19.06
CA PRO A 354 10.92 -17.26 20.50
C PRO A 354 11.81 -16.21 21.19
N ARG A 355 12.95 -15.89 20.58
CA ARG A 355 13.91 -14.88 21.02
C ARG A 355 13.98 -13.67 20.09
N GLY A 356 12.97 -13.47 19.22
CA GLY A 356 12.99 -12.41 18.21
C GLY A 356 12.81 -10.99 18.78
N ALA A 357 12.07 -10.86 19.89
CA ALA A 357 11.77 -9.58 20.54
C ALA A 357 11.08 -9.79 21.88
N ASP A 358 10.85 -8.73 22.63
CA ASP A 358 10.00 -8.72 23.84
C ASP A 358 8.50 -8.65 23.47
N TYR A 359 7.91 -9.82 23.25
CA TYR A 359 6.49 -9.90 22.88
C TYR A 359 5.52 -9.52 24.00
N ASP A 360 5.97 -9.46 25.25
CA ASP A 360 5.13 -9.04 26.38
C ASP A 360 4.93 -7.51 26.38
N GLN A 361 5.87 -6.77 25.80
CA GLN A 361 5.78 -5.33 25.60
C GLN A 361 5.28 -4.95 24.20
N ALA A 362 4.80 -5.92 23.41
CA ALA A 362 4.34 -5.65 22.06
C ALA A 362 3.09 -4.76 22.05
N THR A 363 3.09 -3.77 21.18
CA THR A 363 1.91 -2.95 20.89
C THR A 363 1.17 -3.52 19.67
N ALA A 364 -0.16 -3.62 19.80
CA ALA A 364 -1.04 -4.12 18.76
C ALA A 364 -1.58 -2.99 17.89
N TRP A 365 -1.82 -3.31 16.61
CA TRP A 365 -2.49 -2.42 15.68
C TRP A 365 -3.35 -3.20 14.68
N ALA A 366 -4.40 -2.55 14.17
CA ALA A 366 -5.24 -3.04 13.08
C ALA A 366 -5.46 -1.94 12.05
N GLY A 367 -5.51 -2.31 10.77
CA GLY A 367 -5.73 -1.34 9.70
C GLY A 367 -6.43 -1.93 8.48
N LEU A 368 -7.12 -1.07 7.75
CA LEU A 368 -7.94 -1.43 6.59
C LEU A 368 -7.14 -1.19 5.29
N ARG A 369 -6.78 -2.27 4.60
CA ARG A 369 -6.15 -2.20 3.28
C ARG A 369 -7.22 -1.93 2.24
N PRO A 370 -7.14 -0.84 1.45
CA PRO A 370 -8.11 -0.54 0.40
C PRO A 370 -7.85 -1.42 -0.83
N ALA A 371 -8.45 -2.60 -0.88
CA ALA A 371 -8.14 -3.60 -1.89
C ALA A 371 -9.09 -3.56 -3.09
N THR A 372 -8.52 -3.60 -4.29
CA THR A 372 -9.22 -3.91 -5.54
C THR A 372 -9.32 -5.41 -5.75
N PRO A 373 -10.29 -5.92 -6.50
CA PRO A 373 -10.46 -7.37 -6.71
C PRO A 373 -9.31 -8.05 -7.43
N ASN A 374 -8.56 -7.31 -8.26
CA ASN A 374 -7.40 -7.81 -9.02
C ASN A 374 -6.06 -7.36 -8.44
N SER A 375 -6.06 -6.71 -7.26
CA SER A 375 -4.88 -6.17 -6.57
C SER A 375 -4.13 -5.04 -7.30
N ALA A 376 -4.62 -4.57 -8.45
CA ALA A 376 -4.04 -3.41 -9.14
C ALA A 376 -4.63 -2.10 -8.59
N PRO A 377 -3.83 -1.07 -8.28
CA PRO A 377 -4.34 0.24 -7.92
C PRO A 377 -5.09 0.90 -9.09
N LEU A 378 -5.91 1.91 -8.78
CA LEU A 378 -6.61 2.73 -9.76
C LEU A 378 -5.96 4.11 -9.78
N VAL A 379 -5.35 4.47 -10.92
CA VAL A 379 -4.57 5.71 -11.08
C VAL A 379 -5.01 6.42 -12.35
N GLY A 380 -5.28 7.73 -12.25
CA GLY A 380 -5.61 8.57 -13.41
C GLY A 380 -6.96 9.25 -13.32
N ALA A 381 -7.41 9.81 -14.46
CA ALA A 381 -8.66 10.52 -14.54
C ALA A 381 -9.87 9.62 -14.30
N SER A 382 -10.85 10.10 -13.56
CA SER A 382 -12.16 9.46 -13.46
C SER A 382 -13.07 9.90 -14.62
N LYS A 383 -14.29 9.37 -14.67
CA LYS A 383 -15.32 9.87 -15.60
C LYS A 383 -15.82 11.29 -15.26
N VAL A 384 -15.48 11.85 -14.12
CA VAL A 384 -15.78 13.23 -13.72
C VAL A 384 -14.57 14.09 -14.05
N GLY A 385 -14.73 15.09 -14.90
CA GLY A 385 -13.71 15.73 -15.70
C GLY A 385 -12.45 16.27 -14.99
N ASN A 386 -12.52 16.63 -13.70
CA ASN A 386 -11.38 17.13 -12.92
C ASN A 386 -11.15 16.34 -11.64
N LEU A 387 -11.74 15.15 -11.54
CA LEU A 387 -11.54 14.22 -10.44
C LEU A 387 -10.54 13.13 -10.84
N TRP A 388 -9.44 13.08 -10.14
CA TRP A 388 -8.35 12.14 -10.32
C TRP A 388 -8.33 11.11 -9.20
N LEU A 389 -7.85 9.92 -9.50
CA LEU A 389 -7.78 8.81 -8.57
C LEU A 389 -6.33 8.36 -8.38
N ASN A 390 -5.95 8.09 -7.14
CA ASN A 390 -4.76 7.35 -6.78
C ASN A 390 -5.10 6.49 -5.55
N VAL A 391 -5.76 5.35 -5.79
CA VAL A 391 -6.42 4.54 -4.77
C VAL A 391 -6.28 3.04 -5.02
N GLY A 392 -6.62 2.24 -4.03
CA GLY A 392 -6.78 0.79 -4.25
C GLY A 392 -5.50 -0.02 -4.19
N HIS A 393 -4.47 0.46 -3.54
CA HIS A 393 -3.14 -0.18 -3.46
C HIS A 393 -3.13 -1.47 -2.61
N GLY A 394 -4.20 -1.77 -1.88
CA GLY A 394 -4.27 -2.95 -1.02
C GLY A 394 -3.11 -3.04 -0.03
N PRO A 395 -2.41 -4.19 0.06
CA PRO A 395 -1.27 -4.35 0.96
C PRO A 395 0.03 -3.68 0.47
N LEU A 396 0.09 -3.22 -0.79
CA LEU A 396 1.30 -2.72 -1.45
C LEU A 396 1.35 -1.19 -1.53
N GLY A 397 0.60 -0.49 -0.65
CA GLY A 397 0.52 0.97 -0.65
C GLY A 397 1.88 1.65 -0.49
N PHE A 398 2.72 1.18 0.43
CA PHE A 398 4.06 1.73 0.60
C PHE A 398 4.96 1.41 -0.61
N THR A 399 4.91 0.18 -1.11
CA THR A 399 5.67 -0.24 -2.29
C THR A 399 5.35 0.57 -3.54
N PHE A 400 4.06 0.88 -3.79
CA PHE A 400 3.64 1.49 -5.05
C PHE A 400 3.41 3.00 -5.00
N ALA A 401 3.40 3.62 -3.81
CA ALA A 401 3.01 5.02 -3.64
C ALA A 401 3.87 5.97 -4.50
N ALA A 402 5.20 5.81 -4.49
CA ALA A 402 6.10 6.67 -5.25
C ALA A 402 5.85 6.56 -6.77
N GLY A 403 5.68 5.34 -7.29
CA GLY A 403 5.43 5.10 -8.71
C GLY A 403 4.08 5.59 -9.18
N THR A 404 3.01 5.31 -8.41
CA THR A 404 1.64 5.75 -8.77
C THR A 404 1.47 7.24 -8.66
N ALA A 405 2.12 7.89 -7.70
CA ALA A 405 2.12 9.34 -7.56
C ALA A 405 2.81 10.03 -8.75
N ARG A 406 3.94 9.50 -9.19
CA ARG A 406 4.64 10.01 -10.38
C ARG A 406 3.82 9.82 -11.64
N ILE A 407 3.22 8.63 -11.84
CA ILE A 407 2.30 8.38 -12.96
C ILE A 407 1.14 9.37 -12.93
N LEU A 408 0.53 9.64 -11.78
CA LEU A 408 -0.55 10.60 -11.65
C LEU A 408 -0.11 12.00 -12.07
N ALA A 409 1.04 12.47 -11.61
CA ALA A 409 1.58 13.78 -11.96
C ALA A 409 1.88 13.89 -13.47
N ASP A 410 2.44 12.86 -14.08
CA ASP A 410 2.71 12.80 -15.53
C ASP A 410 1.39 12.87 -16.33
N LEU A 411 0.37 12.10 -15.93
CA LEU A 411 -0.94 12.12 -16.57
C LEU A 411 -1.64 13.48 -16.47
N MET A 412 -1.55 14.14 -15.31
CA MET A 412 -2.13 15.47 -15.09
C MET A 412 -1.43 16.54 -15.94
N GLN A 413 -0.15 16.33 -16.26
CA GLN A 413 0.63 17.19 -17.20
C GLN A 413 0.49 16.77 -18.66
N ASN A 414 -0.39 15.80 -19.01
CA ASN A 414 -0.52 15.21 -20.34
C ASN A 414 0.79 14.61 -20.90
N LYS A 415 1.69 14.16 -20.03
CA LYS A 415 2.88 13.42 -20.41
C LYS A 415 2.55 11.96 -20.71
N ALA A 416 3.32 11.36 -21.63
CA ALA A 416 3.18 9.94 -21.93
C ALA A 416 3.54 9.08 -20.72
N PRO A 417 2.73 8.07 -20.41
CA PRO A 417 3.05 7.16 -19.31
C PRO A 417 4.27 6.27 -19.66
N PRO A 418 5.01 5.79 -18.65
CA PRO A 418 6.22 4.99 -18.86
C PRO A 418 5.95 3.60 -19.48
N PHE A 419 4.72 3.11 -19.36
CA PHE A 419 4.23 1.85 -19.89
C PHE A 419 2.70 1.88 -20.04
N ALA A 420 2.10 0.85 -20.64
CA ALA A 420 0.64 0.78 -20.82
C ALA A 420 -0.10 0.72 -19.48
N LEU A 421 -0.98 1.70 -19.23
CA LEU A 421 -1.70 1.88 -17.95
C LEU A 421 -3.12 1.29 -17.95
N ASP A 422 -3.49 0.46 -18.95
CA ASP A 422 -4.83 -0.13 -19.07
C ASP A 422 -5.32 -0.85 -17.79
N PHE A 423 -4.38 -1.46 -17.05
CA PHE A 423 -4.65 -2.16 -15.80
C PHE A 423 -4.82 -1.26 -14.58
N LEU A 424 -4.33 -0.02 -14.65
CA LEU A 424 -4.47 1.01 -13.60
C LEU A 424 -5.65 1.96 -13.89
N SER A 425 -6.13 1.98 -15.13
CA SER A 425 -7.17 2.92 -15.54
C SER A 425 -8.48 2.62 -14.84
N PRO A 426 -9.13 3.64 -14.25
CA PRO A 426 -10.50 3.52 -13.80
C PRO A 426 -11.38 3.11 -14.99
N LYS A 427 -12.10 2.00 -14.90
CA LYS A 427 -13.03 1.60 -15.97
C LYS A 427 -14.09 2.69 -16.13
N LYS A 428 -14.23 3.18 -17.36
CA LYS A 428 -15.26 4.16 -17.76
C LYS A 428 -16.68 3.66 -17.52
#